data_39575f59fd30cc460fda46c7a655f324
#
_entry.id   39575f59fd30cc460fda46c7a655f324
#
_cell.length_a   1.000
_cell.length_b   1.000
_cell.length_c   1.000
_cell.angle_alpha   90.00
_cell.angle_beta   90.00
_cell.angle_gamma   90.00
#
_symmetry.space_group_name_H-M   'P 1'
#
loop_
_entity.id
_entity.type
_entity.pdbx_description
1 polymer ?
#
loop_
_entity_poly.entity_id
_entity_poly.type
_entity_poly.pdbx_seq_one_letter_code
_entity_poly.pdbx_strand_id
1 'polypeptide(L)'
;MPAPGGTVSGRTYKRTRVRGFADWAPRPHVLALVDQVRHVLDENHAFLPMTARQVFYRLVGAHGYDKTEQAYARLLETLNRARRARMVPMNAIRDDGGTSMPAGGWDSPAQFWRSVRRTAEHYTHALDDGQPVAVELWVEAAGMVPMVARIAREYGVDTYSSGGFDSVTVKYEAAQRISWRDTATTVLHLGDHDPSGLSILDSAAADISAFIDGFGAPLRPPLPGLP
;
A
#
# COMPACT_ATOMS: atom_id res chain seq x y z
N MET A 1 -16.94 29.43 63.78
CA MET A 1 -17.69 28.45 63.00
C MET A 1 -17.11 28.43 61.60
N PRO A 2 -16.29 27.40 61.25
CA PRO A 2 -15.83 27.23 59.88
C PRO A 2 -16.86 26.37 59.09
N ALA A 3 -17.09 26.73 57.83
CA ALA A 3 -17.97 26.06 56.89
C ALA A 3 -17.36 24.68 56.42
N PRO A 4 -18.18 23.69 56.09
CA PRO A 4 -17.67 22.38 55.69
C PRO A 4 -17.16 22.40 54.22
N GLY A 5 -15.92 22.01 54.05
CA GLY A 5 -15.32 21.78 52.74
C GLY A 5 -15.96 20.63 52.00
N GLY A 6 -16.54 20.94 50.83
CA GLY A 6 -17.02 19.93 49.91
C GLY A 6 -15.87 19.23 49.20
N THR A 7 -15.64 17.96 49.48
CA THR A 7 -14.74 17.07 48.74
C THR A 7 -15.36 16.73 47.38
N VAL A 8 -14.85 17.36 46.31
CA VAL A 8 -15.14 16.95 44.94
C VAL A 8 -14.38 15.64 44.67
N SER A 9 -15.08 14.51 44.70
CA SER A 9 -14.53 13.21 44.30
C SER A 9 -14.23 13.22 42.79
N GLY A 10 -13.00 13.44 42.44
CA GLY A 10 -12.49 13.32 41.09
C GLY A 10 -12.55 11.86 40.63
N ARG A 11 -13.57 11.49 39.87
CA ARG A 11 -13.63 10.21 39.15
C ARG A 11 -12.52 10.19 38.11
N THR A 12 -11.40 9.58 38.43
CA THR A 12 -10.32 9.31 37.47
C THR A 12 -10.80 8.17 36.56
N TYR A 13 -11.26 8.48 35.35
CA TYR A 13 -11.55 7.49 34.35
C TYR A 13 -10.22 6.90 33.82
N LYS A 14 -9.78 5.77 34.39
CA LYS A 14 -8.74 4.95 33.78
C LYS A 14 -9.30 4.36 32.49
N ARG A 15 -8.99 4.96 31.36
CA ARG A 15 -9.25 4.39 30.03
C ARG A 15 -8.35 3.17 29.87
N THR A 16 -8.85 1.97 30.15
CA THR A 16 -8.11 0.74 29.92
C THR A 16 -7.96 0.56 28.41
N ARG A 17 -6.73 0.58 27.93
CA ARG A 17 -6.43 0.42 26.49
C ARG A 17 -6.78 -0.99 26.07
N VAL A 18 -7.69 -1.13 25.09
CA VAL A 18 -8.08 -2.43 24.52
C VAL A 18 -6.86 -3.09 23.86
N ARG A 19 -6.62 -4.35 24.19
CA ARG A 19 -5.50 -5.15 23.65
C ARG A 19 -6.03 -6.37 22.92
N GLY A 20 -5.40 -6.75 21.79
CA GLY A 20 -5.76 -7.92 21.01
C GLY A 20 -7.21 -7.87 20.49
N PHE A 21 -7.87 -9.02 20.43
CA PHE A 21 -9.28 -9.11 20.13
C PHE A 21 -10.08 -8.79 21.38
N ALA A 22 -11.22 -8.11 21.22
CA ALA A 22 -12.09 -7.73 22.31
C ALA A 22 -13.52 -7.55 21.81
N ASP A 23 -14.49 -7.94 22.62
CA ASP A 23 -15.90 -7.74 22.35
C ASP A 23 -16.23 -6.25 22.31
N TRP A 24 -17.12 -5.90 21.41
CA TRP A 24 -17.58 -4.54 21.23
C TRP A 24 -19.06 -4.52 20.84
N ALA A 25 -19.84 -3.79 21.59
CA ALA A 25 -21.24 -3.51 21.30
C ALA A 25 -21.39 -2.06 20.84
N PRO A 26 -21.32 -1.78 19.53
CA PRO A 26 -21.44 -0.43 19.00
C PRO A 26 -22.89 0.08 19.14
N ARG A 27 -23.04 1.39 19.26
CA ARG A 27 -24.34 2.04 19.17
C ARG A 27 -24.93 1.88 17.76
N PRO A 28 -26.25 1.93 17.56
CA PRO A 28 -26.89 1.66 16.27
C PRO A 28 -26.31 2.45 15.09
N HIS A 29 -26.02 3.74 15.26
CA HIS A 29 -25.44 4.58 14.20
C HIS A 29 -23.99 4.20 13.85
N VAL A 30 -23.24 3.63 14.81
CA VAL A 30 -21.88 3.13 14.55
C VAL A 30 -21.95 1.75 13.89
N LEU A 31 -22.93 0.93 14.28
CA LEU A 31 -23.18 -0.35 13.63
C LEU A 31 -23.54 -0.16 12.16
N ALA A 32 -24.39 0.83 11.84
CA ALA A 32 -24.69 1.19 10.46
C ALA A 32 -23.43 1.56 9.64
N LEU A 33 -22.50 2.29 10.24
CA LEU A 33 -21.21 2.56 9.59
C LEU A 33 -20.38 1.28 9.36
N VAL A 34 -20.36 0.37 10.33
CA VAL A 34 -19.67 -0.92 10.17
C VAL A 34 -20.30 -1.74 9.04
N ASP A 35 -21.63 -1.74 8.92
CA ASP A 35 -22.32 -2.44 7.85
C ASP A 35 -22.03 -1.82 6.47
N GLN A 36 -21.98 -0.49 6.38
CA GLN A 36 -21.51 0.20 5.16
C GLN A 36 -20.07 -0.16 4.80
N VAL A 37 -19.17 -0.21 5.78
CA VAL A 37 -17.77 -0.67 5.56
C VAL A 37 -17.77 -2.09 5.02
N ARG A 38 -18.51 -3.01 5.61
CA ARG A 38 -18.60 -4.41 5.14
C ARG A 38 -19.09 -4.47 3.70
N HIS A 39 -20.12 -3.71 3.37
CA HIS A 39 -20.64 -3.63 2.01
C HIS A 39 -19.56 -3.13 1.02
N VAL A 40 -18.84 -2.07 1.37
CA VAL A 40 -17.69 -1.58 0.56
C VAL A 40 -16.63 -2.66 0.38
N LEU A 41 -16.30 -3.42 1.41
CA LEU A 41 -15.29 -4.48 1.32
C LEU A 41 -15.79 -5.65 0.46
N ASP A 42 -17.07 -6.01 0.57
CA ASP A 42 -17.69 -7.08 -0.21
C ASP A 42 -17.75 -6.73 -1.69
N GLU A 43 -18.16 -5.51 -2.05
CA GLU A 43 -18.15 -5.01 -3.43
C GLU A 43 -16.73 -4.98 -4.01
N ASN A 44 -15.72 -4.75 -3.19
CA ASN A 44 -14.33 -4.65 -3.60
C ASN A 44 -13.49 -5.88 -3.16
N HIS A 45 -14.13 -7.03 -2.94
CA HIS A 45 -13.45 -8.24 -2.45
C HIS A 45 -12.24 -8.65 -3.30
N ALA A 46 -12.32 -8.38 -4.59
CA ALA A 46 -11.27 -8.64 -5.56
C ALA A 46 -10.01 -7.76 -5.36
N PHE A 47 -10.13 -6.65 -4.65
CA PHE A 47 -9.06 -5.67 -4.44
C PHE A 47 -8.57 -5.60 -2.98
N LEU A 48 -8.98 -6.56 -2.15
CA LEU A 48 -8.50 -6.66 -0.78
C LEU A 48 -7.02 -7.09 -0.74
N PRO A 49 -6.25 -6.59 0.25
CA PRO A 49 -6.63 -5.64 1.29
C PRO A 49 -6.68 -4.18 0.79
N MET A 50 -7.65 -3.42 1.28
CA MET A 50 -7.76 -1.98 1.03
C MET A 50 -7.09 -1.17 2.14
N THR A 51 -6.69 0.07 1.84
CA THR A 51 -6.30 1.01 2.89
C THR A 51 -7.53 1.67 3.52
N ALA A 52 -7.40 2.15 4.76
CA ALA A 52 -8.48 2.88 5.41
C ALA A 52 -8.91 4.12 4.59
N ARG A 53 -7.97 4.74 3.88
CA ARG A 53 -8.24 5.88 3.00
C ARG A 53 -9.05 5.48 1.77
N GLN A 54 -8.80 4.33 1.18
CA GLN A 54 -9.59 3.80 0.07
C GLN A 54 -11.03 3.51 0.51
N VAL A 55 -11.21 2.87 1.67
CA VAL A 55 -12.55 2.64 2.24
C VAL A 55 -13.27 3.97 2.49
N PHE A 56 -12.57 4.97 3.05
CA PHE A 56 -13.14 6.30 3.28
C PHE A 56 -13.69 6.93 1.99
N TYR A 57 -12.91 6.94 0.91
CA TYR A 57 -13.37 7.52 -0.35
C TYR A 57 -14.52 6.75 -1.00
N ARG A 58 -14.59 5.42 -0.82
CA ARG A 58 -15.75 4.63 -1.25
C ARG A 58 -17.00 5.00 -0.46
N LEU A 59 -16.89 5.16 0.86
CA LEU A 59 -18.00 5.61 1.70
C LEU A 59 -18.49 7.01 1.33
N VAL A 60 -17.59 7.93 1.05
CA VAL A 60 -17.95 9.29 0.59
C VAL A 60 -18.70 9.23 -0.75
N GLY A 61 -18.22 8.45 -1.73
CA GLY A 61 -18.80 8.38 -3.05
C GLY A 61 -20.12 7.61 -3.13
N ALA A 62 -20.23 6.48 -2.42
CA ALA A 62 -21.37 5.57 -2.56
C ALA A 62 -22.40 5.68 -1.44
N HIS A 63 -22.00 6.11 -0.23
CA HIS A 63 -22.87 6.12 0.95
C HIS A 63 -23.09 7.52 1.54
N GLY A 64 -22.64 8.58 0.87
CA GLY A 64 -22.83 9.95 1.34
C GLY A 64 -22.13 10.26 2.67
N TYR A 65 -21.02 9.54 2.97
CA TYR A 65 -20.26 9.78 4.17
C TYR A 65 -19.55 11.13 4.10
N ASP A 66 -19.48 11.87 5.21
CA ASP A 66 -18.91 13.21 5.25
C ASP A 66 -17.44 13.22 4.85
N LYS A 67 -17.05 14.08 3.89
CA LYS A 67 -15.65 14.27 3.47
C LYS A 67 -14.94 15.29 4.37
N THR A 68 -14.74 14.93 5.66
CA THR A 68 -14.05 15.78 6.64
C THR A 68 -12.97 14.97 7.37
N GLU A 69 -11.95 15.65 7.91
CA GLU A 69 -10.93 15.00 8.73
C GLU A 69 -11.52 14.34 9.98
N GLN A 70 -12.54 14.95 10.56
CA GLN A 70 -13.22 14.41 11.73
C GLN A 70 -13.97 13.11 11.38
N ALA A 71 -14.61 13.05 10.21
CA ALA A 71 -15.26 11.83 9.74
C ALA A 71 -14.24 10.74 9.44
N TYR A 72 -13.10 11.08 8.85
CA TYR A 72 -12.00 10.14 8.63
C TYR A 72 -11.44 9.60 9.95
N ALA A 73 -11.18 10.45 10.94
CA ALA A 73 -10.71 10.01 12.26
C ALA A 73 -11.73 9.08 12.95
N ARG A 74 -13.03 9.37 12.81
CA ARG A 74 -14.11 8.51 13.31
C ARG A 74 -14.12 7.15 12.62
N LEU A 75 -13.91 7.12 11.31
CA LEU A 75 -13.79 5.88 10.55
C LEU A 75 -12.61 5.04 11.03
N LEU A 76 -11.42 5.64 11.22
CA LEU A 76 -10.23 4.94 11.72
C LEU A 76 -10.49 4.30 13.09
N GLU A 77 -11.12 5.02 14.02
CA GLU A 77 -11.48 4.47 15.33
C GLU A 77 -12.48 3.32 15.20
N THR A 78 -13.49 3.48 14.34
CA THR A 78 -14.52 2.45 14.07
C THR A 78 -13.88 1.21 13.46
N LEU A 79 -13.02 1.34 12.45
CA LEU A 79 -12.29 0.22 11.83
C LEU A 79 -11.42 -0.52 12.84
N ASN A 80 -10.70 0.20 13.70
CA ASN A 80 -9.89 -0.42 14.74
C ASN A 80 -10.74 -1.30 15.67
N ARG A 81 -11.85 -0.77 16.17
CA ARG A 81 -12.75 -1.52 17.07
C ARG A 81 -13.45 -2.68 16.37
N ALA A 82 -13.96 -2.46 15.16
CA ALA A 82 -14.67 -3.48 14.39
C ALA A 82 -13.74 -4.66 14.02
N ARG A 83 -12.49 -4.40 13.68
CA ARG A 83 -11.48 -5.43 13.40
C ARG A 83 -11.15 -6.23 14.67
N ARG A 84 -10.96 -5.57 15.81
CA ARG A 84 -10.74 -6.22 17.11
C ARG A 84 -11.93 -7.06 17.55
N ALA A 85 -13.13 -6.64 17.25
CA ALA A 85 -14.37 -7.37 17.53
C ALA A 85 -14.72 -8.45 16.47
N ARG A 86 -13.85 -8.68 15.50
CA ARG A 86 -14.07 -9.62 14.37
C ARG A 86 -15.30 -9.32 13.51
N MET A 87 -15.82 -8.10 13.57
CA MET A 87 -16.90 -7.63 12.70
C MET A 87 -16.40 -7.30 11.30
N VAL A 88 -15.10 -6.94 11.17
CA VAL A 88 -14.37 -6.73 9.92
C VAL A 88 -13.11 -7.60 9.99
N PRO A 89 -12.76 -8.36 8.93
CA PRO A 89 -11.56 -9.19 8.93
C PRO A 89 -10.29 -8.36 9.11
N MET A 90 -9.34 -8.86 9.92
CA MET A 90 -8.09 -8.14 10.19
C MET A 90 -7.27 -7.89 8.93
N ASN A 91 -7.28 -8.83 8.01
CA ASN A 91 -6.55 -8.79 6.74
C ASN A 91 -7.28 -8.05 5.60
N ALA A 92 -8.49 -7.56 5.83
CA ALA A 92 -9.21 -6.77 4.83
C ALA A 92 -8.70 -5.33 4.70
N ILE A 93 -8.04 -4.83 5.75
CA ILE A 93 -7.49 -3.46 5.79
C ILE A 93 -5.98 -3.56 6.01
N ARG A 94 -5.21 -2.88 5.16
CA ARG A 94 -3.76 -2.70 5.29
C ARG A 94 -3.40 -1.26 5.66
N ASP A 95 -2.26 -1.09 6.28
CA ASP A 95 -1.67 0.22 6.55
C ASP A 95 -0.83 0.69 5.35
N ASP A 96 -0.81 1.99 5.10
CA ASP A 96 -0.03 2.57 3.99
C ASP A 96 1.49 2.54 4.25
N GLY A 97 1.93 2.37 5.49
CA GLY A 97 3.35 2.48 5.89
C GLY A 97 3.95 1.24 6.56
N GLY A 98 3.20 0.13 6.68
CA GLY A 98 3.69 -1.08 7.32
C GLY A 98 4.47 -1.98 6.36
N THR A 99 5.81 -1.93 6.36
CA THR A 99 6.65 -2.88 5.65
C THR A 99 7.19 -3.92 6.64
N SER A 100 6.97 -5.21 6.36
CA SER A 100 7.61 -6.30 7.09
C SER A 100 8.45 -7.14 6.13
N MET A 101 9.69 -7.40 6.53
CA MET A 101 10.57 -8.36 5.85
C MET A 101 10.76 -9.55 6.78
N PRO A 102 9.96 -10.61 6.65
CA PRO A 102 10.21 -11.82 7.43
C PRO A 102 11.55 -12.43 7.02
N ALA A 103 12.31 -12.91 8.01
CA ALA A 103 13.48 -13.71 7.73
C ALA A 103 13.04 -14.97 6.96
N GLY A 104 13.54 -15.12 5.74
CA GLY A 104 13.24 -16.29 4.92
C GLY A 104 13.78 -17.56 5.56
N GLY A 105 13.02 -18.63 5.45
CA GLY A 105 13.44 -19.95 5.93
C GLY A 105 12.32 -20.96 5.84
N TRP A 106 12.68 -22.24 5.99
CA TRP A 106 11.76 -23.37 6.00
C TRP A 106 11.96 -24.16 7.27
N ASP A 107 10.89 -24.48 7.99
CA ASP A 107 10.95 -25.24 9.24
C ASP A 107 11.45 -26.68 9.05
N SER A 108 11.35 -27.19 7.84
CA SER A 108 11.80 -28.54 7.48
C SER A 108 11.96 -28.73 5.96
N PRO A 109 12.78 -29.73 5.53
CA PRO A 109 12.86 -30.10 4.11
C PRO A 109 11.48 -30.46 3.51
N ALA A 110 10.62 -31.09 4.29
CA ALA A 110 9.27 -31.44 3.85
C ALA A 110 8.42 -30.19 3.57
N GLN A 111 8.55 -29.13 4.37
CA GLN A 111 7.89 -27.86 4.13
C GLN A 111 8.43 -27.18 2.86
N PHE A 112 9.74 -27.18 2.67
CA PHE A 112 10.37 -26.67 1.45
C PHE A 112 9.81 -27.37 0.20
N TRP A 113 9.81 -28.70 0.16
CA TRP A 113 9.29 -29.44 -0.98
C TRP A 113 7.80 -29.23 -1.25
N ARG A 114 6.98 -29.06 -0.20
CA ARG A 114 5.57 -28.68 -0.38
C ARG A 114 5.43 -27.30 -1.04
N SER A 115 6.28 -26.37 -0.69
CA SER A 115 6.28 -25.04 -1.29
C SER A 115 6.72 -25.08 -2.76
N VAL A 116 7.79 -25.83 -3.07
CA VAL A 116 8.25 -26.03 -4.45
C VAL A 116 7.14 -26.63 -5.31
N ARG A 117 6.46 -27.67 -4.81
CA ARG A 117 5.34 -28.28 -5.52
C ARG A 117 4.22 -27.29 -5.78
N ARG A 118 3.81 -26.51 -4.76
CA ARG A 118 2.80 -25.47 -4.90
C ARG A 118 3.20 -24.41 -5.92
N THR A 119 4.46 -23.99 -5.92
CA THR A 119 4.97 -23.03 -6.90
C THR A 119 4.92 -23.62 -8.32
N ALA A 120 5.29 -24.89 -8.48
CA ALA A 120 5.24 -25.58 -9.77
C ALA A 120 3.80 -25.74 -10.30
N GLU A 121 2.83 -25.96 -9.42
CA GLU A 121 1.40 -26.03 -9.77
C GLU A 121 0.84 -24.67 -10.26
N HIS A 122 1.48 -23.57 -9.86
CA HIS A 122 1.09 -22.21 -10.26
C HIS A 122 2.07 -21.61 -11.29
N TYR A 123 2.91 -22.43 -11.90
CA TYR A 123 3.79 -21.98 -12.97
C TYR A 123 2.97 -21.44 -14.14
N THR A 124 3.28 -20.21 -14.53
CA THR A 124 2.77 -19.59 -15.75
C THR A 124 3.96 -19.13 -16.58
N HIS A 125 3.89 -19.34 -17.87
CA HIS A 125 4.90 -18.78 -18.78
C HIS A 125 4.80 -17.24 -18.77
N ALA A 126 5.93 -16.56 -18.83
CA ALA A 126 5.94 -15.10 -18.91
C ALA A 126 5.24 -14.66 -20.22
N LEU A 127 4.21 -13.83 -20.11
CA LEU A 127 3.43 -13.40 -21.28
C LEU A 127 4.20 -12.40 -22.16
N ASP A 128 5.25 -11.81 -21.65
CA ASP A 128 6.14 -10.86 -22.33
C ASP A 128 7.38 -11.53 -22.94
N ASP A 129 7.54 -12.87 -22.77
CA ASP A 129 8.65 -13.59 -23.37
C ASP A 129 8.57 -13.55 -24.90
N GLY A 130 9.70 -13.16 -25.53
CA GLY A 130 9.78 -12.96 -26.97
C GLY A 130 9.10 -11.70 -27.51
N GLN A 131 8.55 -10.83 -26.67
CA GLN A 131 8.00 -9.56 -27.11
C GLN A 131 9.11 -8.56 -27.49
N PRO A 132 8.91 -7.75 -28.56
CA PRO A 132 9.92 -6.80 -29.00
C PRO A 132 10.09 -5.61 -28.04
N VAL A 133 9.14 -5.41 -27.12
CA VAL A 133 9.10 -4.31 -26.15
C VAL A 133 8.58 -4.83 -24.83
N ALA A 134 9.28 -4.51 -23.74
CA ALA A 134 8.75 -4.70 -22.39
C ALA A 134 7.84 -3.52 -22.01
N VAL A 135 6.79 -3.80 -21.24
CA VAL A 135 5.86 -2.77 -20.76
C VAL A 135 5.89 -2.72 -19.24
N GLU A 136 5.98 -1.53 -18.68
CA GLU A 136 5.78 -1.28 -17.25
C GLU A 136 4.61 -0.31 -17.04
N LEU A 137 3.84 -0.53 -15.98
CA LEU A 137 2.78 0.37 -15.57
C LEU A 137 3.19 1.08 -14.27
N TRP A 138 3.34 2.40 -14.35
CA TRP A 138 3.71 3.24 -13.22
C TRP A 138 2.49 3.98 -12.70
N VAL A 139 2.22 3.84 -11.39
CA VAL A 139 1.04 4.38 -10.73
C VAL A 139 1.46 5.36 -9.66
N GLU A 140 1.01 6.62 -9.78
CA GLU A 140 1.37 7.69 -8.84
C GLU A 140 0.85 7.41 -7.44
N ALA A 141 -0.43 7.09 -7.32
CA ALA A 141 -1.03 6.76 -6.03
C ALA A 141 -0.64 5.34 -5.58
N ALA A 142 0.33 5.21 -4.68
CA ALA A 142 0.80 3.92 -4.15
C ALA A 142 -0.34 3.00 -3.66
N GLY A 143 -1.40 3.59 -3.09
CA GLY A 143 -2.59 2.86 -2.67
C GLY A 143 -3.37 2.18 -3.80
N MET A 144 -3.20 2.61 -5.06
CA MET A 144 -3.85 2.01 -6.23
C MET A 144 -3.04 0.88 -6.86
N VAL A 145 -1.75 0.78 -6.56
CA VAL A 145 -0.86 -0.23 -7.16
C VAL A 145 -1.44 -1.66 -7.09
N PRO A 146 -1.93 -2.15 -5.94
CA PRO A 146 -2.47 -3.52 -5.88
C PRO A 146 -3.71 -3.74 -6.76
N MET A 147 -4.54 -2.72 -6.94
CA MET A 147 -5.74 -2.80 -7.78
C MET A 147 -5.37 -2.86 -9.25
N VAL A 148 -4.46 -1.98 -9.66
CA VAL A 148 -4.00 -1.88 -11.05
C VAL A 148 -3.16 -3.09 -11.43
N ALA A 149 -2.27 -3.54 -10.55
CA ALA A 149 -1.43 -4.72 -10.74
C ALA A 149 -2.24 -6.00 -10.97
N ARG A 150 -3.45 -6.10 -10.40
CA ARG A 150 -4.31 -7.24 -10.65
C ARG A 150 -4.75 -7.34 -12.10
N ILE A 151 -5.10 -6.19 -12.72
CA ILE A 151 -5.50 -6.12 -14.13
C ILE A 151 -4.27 -6.30 -15.02
N ALA A 152 -3.19 -5.57 -14.72
CA ALA A 152 -1.96 -5.58 -15.50
C ALA A 152 -1.34 -7.00 -15.60
N ARG A 153 -1.46 -7.79 -14.53
CA ARG A 153 -0.96 -9.18 -14.47
C ARG A 153 -1.61 -10.08 -15.52
N GLU A 154 -2.85 -9.85 -15.90
CA GLU A 154 -3.54 -10.61 -16.93
C GLU A 154 -2.87 -10.43 -18.32
N TYR A 155 -2.11 -9.34 -18.49
CA TYR A 155 -1.36 -9.00 -19.68
C TYR A 155 0.17 -9.19 -19.53
N GLY A 156 0.62 -9.72 -18.41
CA GLY A 156 2.05 -9.87 -18.12
C GLY A 156 2.76 -8.55 -17.84
N VAL A 157 2.04 -7.50 -17.45
CA VAL A 157 2.60 -6.16 -17.22
C VAL A 157 2.90 -5.93 -15.75
N ASP A 158 4.16 -5.65 -15.44
CA ASP A 158 4.60 -5.28 -14.11
C ASP A 158 4.11 -3.89 -13.72
N THR A 159 3.70 -3.74 -12.46
CA THR A 159 3.15 -2.50 -11.93
C THR A 159 3.99 -1.98 -10.77
N TYR A 160 4.39 -0.71 -10.84
CA TYR A 160 5.23 -0.03 -9.85
C TYR A 160 4.58 1.26 -9.36
N SER A 161 4.91 1.67 -8.12
CA SER A 161 4.54 3.00 -7.65
C SER A 161 5.52 4.03 -8.16
N SER A 162 5.03 5.09 -8.79
CA SER A 162 5.82 6.26 -9.17
C SER A 162 5.81 7.38 -8.11
N GLY A 163 4.97 7.28 -7.08
CA GLY A 163 4.92 8.25 -5.97
C GLY A 163 6.19 8.33 -5.12
N GLY A 164 7.18 7.46 -5.34
CA GLY A 164 8.49 7.49 -4.70
C GLY A 164 9.62 8.06 -5.57
N PHE A 165 9.31 8.55 -6.77
CA PHE A 165 10.34 9.04 -7.72
C PHE A 165 11.06 10.34 -7.31
N ASP A 166 10.73 10.93 -6.18
CA ASP A 166 11.58 11.93 -5.53
C ASP A 166 12.89 11.33 -4.99
N SER A 167 12.91 10.01 -4.73
CA SER A 167 14.08 9.29 -4.24
C SER A 167 15.03 8.92 -5.40
N VAL A 168 16.30 9.33 -5.26
CA VAL A 168 17.40 8.91 -6.15
C VAL A 168 17.53 7.39 -6.18
N THR A 169 17.36 6.71 -5.04
CA THR A 169 17.44 5.25 -4.93
C THR A 169 16.37 4.57 -5.80
N VAL A 170 15.13 5.02 -5.72
CA VAL A 170 14.02 4.45 -6.50
C VAL A 170 14.23 4.62 -8.01
N LYS A 171 14.73 5.79 -8.44
CA LYS A 171 15.06 6.04 -9.85
C LYS A 171 16.20 5.16 -10.33
N TYR A 172 17.23 5.00 -9.49
CA TYR A 172 18.38 4.14 -9.81
C TYR A 172 17.97 2.67 -9.90
N GLU A 173 17.13 2.17 -9.00
CA GLU A 173 16.58 0.81 -9.05
C GLU A 173 15.72 0.58 -10.29
N ALA A 174 14.91 1.57 -10.68
CA ALA A 174 14.16 1.52 -11.93
C ALA A 174 15.10 1.46 -13.15
N ALA A 175 16.14 2.28 -13.18
CA ALA A 175 17.14 2.27 -14.24
C ALA A 175 17.87 0.91 -14.34
N GLN A 176 18.28 0.33 -13.21
CA GLN A 176 18.91 -0.99 -13.17
C GLN A 176 17.97 -2.06 -13.74
N ARG A 177 16.72 -2.09 -13.28
CA ARG A 177 15.72 -3.05 -13.73
C ARG A 177 15.48 -2.97 -15.25
N ILE A 178 15.35 -1.75 -15.77
CA ILE A 178 15.14 -1.49 -17.20
C ILE A 178 16.39 -1.88 -18.01
N SER A 179 17.58 -1.55 -17.52
CA SER A 179 18.83 -1.84 -18.24
C SER A 179 19.19 -3.34 -18.29
N TRP A 180 18.63 -4.16 -17.40
CA TRP A 180 18.84 -5.62 -17.42
C TRP A 180 18.00 -6.35 -18.46
N ARG A 181 17.08 -5.64 -19.11
CA ARG A 181 16.27 -6.19 -20.20
C ARG A 181 17.00 -6.00 -21.53
N ASP A 182 16.99 -7.01 -22.38
CA ASP A 182 17.55 -6.92 -23.73
C ASP A 182 16.61 -6.21 -24.72
N THR A 183 15.49 -5.68 -24.23
CA THR A 183 14.44 -5.03 -25.04
C THR A 183 14.15 -3.62 -24.54
N ALA A 184 13.68 -2.77 -25.44
CA ALA A 184 13.19 -1.45 -25.07
C ALA A 184 12.03 -1.54 -24.09
N THR A 185 11.96 -0.65 -23.10
CA THR A 185 10.86 -0.59 -22.14
C THR A 185 9.96 0.59 -22.44
N THR A 186 8.66 0.33 -22.60
CA THR A 186 7.63 1.35 -22.67
C THR A 186 6.96 1.49 -21.31
N VAL A 187 6.89 2.70 -20.79
CA VAL A 187 6.22 3.02 -19.54
C VAL A 187 4.84 3.60 -19.82
N LEU A 188 3.82 2.98 -19.24
CA LEU A 188 2.47 3.53 -19.16
C LEU A 188 2.33 4.19 -17.78
N HIS A 189 1.98 5.45 -17.73
CA HIS A 189 1.83 6.18 -16.47
C HIS A 189 0.35 6.43 -16.14
N LEU A 190 -0.04 6.09 -14.92
CA LEU A 190 -1.35 6.37 -14.34
C LEU A 190 -1.17 7.32 -13.18
N GLY A 191 -1.46 8.59 -13.39
CA GLY A 191 -1.33 9.66 -12.40
C GLY A 191 -2.32 10.79 -12.66
N ASP A 192 -2.26 11.81 -11.82
CA ASP A 192 -3.08 12.98 -11.97
C ASP A 192 -2.65 13.78 -13.19
N HIS A 193 -3.63 14.16 -14.01
CA HIS A 193 -3.36 14.95 -15.22
C HIS A 193 -3.33 16.44 -14.89
N ASP A 194 -2.33 16.83 -14.10
CA ASP A 194 -2.03 18.21 -13.77
C ASP A 194 -0.57 18.57 -14.13
N PRO A 195 -0.21 19.86 -14.20
CA PRO A 195 1.14 20.28 -14.56
C PRO A 195 2.23 19.72 -13.64
N SER A 196 1.92 19.45 -12.37
CA SER A 196 2.85 18.89 -11.39
C SER A 196 3.13 17.42 -11.69
N GLY A 197 2.09 16.61 -11.88
CA GLY A 197 2.21 15.17 -12.18
C GLY A 197 2.97 14.91 -13.46
N LEU A 198 2.67 15.68 -14.52
CA LEU A 198 3.40 15.59 -15.80
C LEU A 198 4.88 15.95 -15.64
N SER A 199 5.18 17.04 -14.94
CA SER A 199 6.58 17.48 -14.69
C SER A 199 7.37 16.48 -13.86
N ILE A 200 6.76 15.83 -12.87
CA ILE A 200 7.38 14.79 -12.05
C ILE A 200 7.74 13.57 -12.91
N LEU A 201 6.83 13.14 -13.77
CA LEU A 201 7.07 12.02 -14.67
C LEU A 201 8.22 12.30 -15.65
N ASP A 202 8.20 13.46 -16.31
CA ASP A 202 9.24 13.86 -17.27
C ASP A 202 10.61 13.93 -16.59
N SER A 203 10.67 14.53 -15.40
CA SER A 203 11.90 14.61 -14.60
C SER A 203 12.41 13.23 -14.17
N ALA A 204 11.52 12.34 -13.76
CA ALA A 204 11.89 10.98 -13.38
C ALA A 204 12.41 10.18 -14.58
N ALA A 205 11.73 10.26 -15.72
CA ALA A 205 12.14 9.60 -16.95
C ALA A 205 13.53 10.08 -17.43
N ALA A 206 13.78 11.40 -17.37
CA ALA A 206 15.08 11.97 -17.71
C ALA A 206 16.20 11.49 -16.79
N ASP A 207 15.97 11.44 -15.47
CA ASP A 207 16.94 10.94 -14.50
C ASP A 207 17.23 9.43 -14.69
N ILE A 208 16.19 8.64 -14.92
CA ILE A 208 16.32 7.20 -15.15
C ILE A 208 17.10 6.92 -16.43
N SER A 209 16.81 7.65 -17.52
CA SER A 209 17.57 7.54 -18.77
C SER A 209 19.03 7.91 -18.57
N ALA A 210 19.31 8.99 -17.83
CA ALA A 210 20.68 9.40 -17.54
C ALA A 210 21.46 8.36 -16.70
N PHE A 211 20.79 7.64 -15.79
CA PHE A 211 21.39 6.51 -15.09
C PHE A 211 21.69 5.35 -16.02
N ILE A 212 20.76 4.99 -16.91
CA ILE A 212 20.96 3.92 -17.90
C ILE A 212 22.14 4.24 -18.80
N ASP A 213 22.25 5.46 -19.31
CA ASP A 213 23.38 5.93 -20.13
C ASP A 213 24.71 5.90 -19.36
N GLY A 214 24.63 6.08 -18.05
CA GLY A 214 25.78 6.03 -17.15
C GLY A 214 26.25 4.63 -16.77
N PHE A 215 25.44 3.59 -16.99
CA PHE A 215 25.81 2.22 -16.67
C PHE A 215 26.92 1.74 -17.64
N GLY A 216 28.05 1.35 -17.10
CA GLY A 216 29.25 1.00 -17.88
C GLY A 216 30.31 2.09 -17.88
N ALA A 217 30.02 3.28 -17.41
CA ALA A 217 31.06 4.26 -17.11
C ALA A 217 31.86 3.81 -15.88
N PRO A 218 33.23 3.94 -15.88
CA PRO A 218 34.00 3.60 -14.71
C PRO A 218 33.60 4.48 -13.52
N LEU A 219 33.57 3.89 -12.34
CA LEU A 219 33.32 4.64 -11.09
C LEU A 219 34.36 5.76 -11.00
N ARG A 220 33.90 6.99 -10.79
CA ARG A 220 34.80 8.10 -10.51
C ARG A 220 35.63 7.76 -9.27
N PRO A 221 36.96 7.98 -9.29
CA PRO A 221 37.76 7.80 -8.11
C PRO A 221 37.21 8.68 -6.98
N PRO A 222 37.29 8.23 -5.72
CA PRO A 222 36.83 9.03 -4.58
C PRO A 222 37.52 10.39 -4.61
N LEU A 223 36.78 11.43 -4.27
CA LEU A 223 37.29 12.79 -4.19
C LEU A 223 38.48 12.79 -3.21
N PRO A 224 39.65 13.39 -3.58
CA PRO A 224 40.81 13.44 -2.69
C PRO A 224 40.41 14.17 -1.39
N GLY A 225 40.53 13.48 -0.24
CA GLY A 225 40.27 14.05 1.08
C GLY A 225 39.09 13.47 1.84
N LEU A 226 38.33 12.49 1.30
CA LEU A 226 37.35 11.70 2.06
C LEU A 226 37.96 10.32 2.34
N PRO A 227 37.91 9.85 3.63
CA PRO A 227 38.43 8.55 4.02
C PRO A 227 37.70 7.38 3.38
#